data_81212df3f23c854811f2a0b8597db585
#
_entry.id   81212df3f23c854811f2a0b8597db585
#
_cell.length_a   1.000
_cell.length_b   1.000
_cell.length_c   1.000
_cell.angle_alpha   90.00
_cell.angle_beta   90.00
_cell.angle_gamma   90.00
#
_symmetry.space_group_name_H-M   'P 1'
#
loop_
_entity.id
_entity.type
_entity.pdbx_description
1 polymer ?
#
loop_
_entity_poly.entity_id
_entity_poly.type
_entity_poly.pdbx_seq_one_letter_code
_entity_poly.pdbx_strand_id
1 'polypeptide(L)'
;MPVLTQIFQVSTLYGAATLAAAIDAGQFGAARGSRRILLVSNNSAVPETALRLAEMPGYASIAARFDSVVDWNEAISPHHPSGWGPRAEETVLWQRAFRLAWGIGPEDRVELAVESIQVNPALALAAIFSESALHVYADGLMSYGPTRNKLPGSVGCRIRRVLHLDLVAGLQPLLLTEFGVEAELVPDDAFRRVLTEISDAAGGDPQLAAVAAEAPTAVLLGQYLATLNILTADEEEHLHVRMLRGAVRAGHTSLLFKPHPTAPARYSRALERAAEEAGVRLTVLDTPLLAETLYERCAPGLVVGCFSTAMFTAAAYYGIPIAKVGTRLVLDRITPYENSNRIPLTIVDHLVPDLEQPDALAEEHTDVRVAPATLGPLVRTVGYCMQSRLHPALRPEAEAWLRDRLDATTQHYFKRRRLQSLTLPGGGPRTTAVRLRRTVRRTRSTLGF
;
A
#
# COMPACT_ATOMS: atom_id res chain seq x y z
N MET A 1 -37.31 -10.37 -8.90
CA MET A 1 -37.04 -9.14 -8.16
C MET A 1 -35.59 -8.73 -8.50
N PRO A 2 -35.29 -7.44 -8.62
CA PRO A 2 -33.90 -6.99 -8.83
C PRO A 2 -33.00 -7.50 -7.70
N VAL A 3 -31.85 -8.01 -8.05
CA VAL A 3 -30.84 -8.53 -7.11
C VAL A 3 -29.76 -7.47 -6.93
N LEU A 4 -29.22 -7.36 -5.71
CA LEU A 4 -28.01 -6.58 -5.48
C LEU A 4 -26.79 -7.42 -5.91
N THR A 5 -26.05 -6.95 -6.91
CA THR A 5 -24.76 -7.56 -7.29
C THR A 5 -23.63 -6.70 -6.76
N GLN A 6 -22.79 -7.28 -5.93
CA GLN A 6 -21.59 -6.66 -5.39
C GLN A 6 -20.37 -7.20 -6.13
N ILE A 7 -19.58 -6.33 -6.76
CA ILE A 7 -18.35 -6.67 -7.48
C ILE A 7 -17.16 -6.22 -6.65
N PHE A 8 -16.30 -7.16 -6.27
CA PHE A 8 -15.13 -6.96 -5.44
C PHE A 8 -13.87 -7.08 -6.30
N GLN A 9 -13.22 -5.98 -6.62
CA GLN A 9 -12.00 -5.96 -7.42
C GLN A 9 -10.78 -6.09 -6.52
N VAL A 10 -9.90 -7.04 -6.85
CA VAL A 10 -8.66 -7.33 -6.15
C VAL A 10 -7.50 -7.51 -7.10
N SER A 11 -6.29 -7.16 -6.67
CA SER A 11 -5.06 -7.42 -7.42
C SER A 11 -4.01 -8.21 -6.62
N THR A 12 -4.21 -8.37 -5.30
CA THR A 12 -3.30 -9.06 -4.39
C THR A 12 -4.04 -9.98 -3.43
N LEU A 13 -3.35 -11.01 -2.92
CA LEU A 13 -3.92 -11.89 -1.90
C LEU A 13 -4.20 -11.14 -0.59
N TYR A 14 -3.35 -10.17 -0.26
CA TYR A 14 -3.52 -9.32 0.93
C TYR A 14 -4.78 -8.45 0.82
N GLY A 15 -5.01 -7.82 -0.33
CA GLY A 15 -6.24 -7.07 -0.60
C GLY A 15 -7.49 -7.95 -0.60
N ALA A 16 -7.38 -9.17 -1.16
CA ALA A 16 -8.45 -10.15 -1.11
C ALA A 16 -8.77 -10.59 0.33
N ALA A 17 -7.74 -10.77 1.18
CA ALA A 17 -7.91 -11.05 2.60
C ALA A 17 -8.60 -9.91 3.35
N THR A 18 -8.25 -8.66 3.04
CA THR A 18 -8.89 -7.47 3.63
C THR A 18 -10.38 -7.43 3.29
N LEU A 19 -10.75 -7.69 2.04
CA LEU A 19 -12.18 -7.75 1.64
C LEU A 19 -12.90 -8.97 2.24
N ALA A 20 -12.25 -10.14 2.32
CA ALA A 20 -12.81 -11.31 2.98
C ALA A 20 -13.12 -11.02 4.46
N ALA A 21 -12.21 -10.38 5.17
CA ALA A 21 -12.42 -9.97 6.55
C ALA A 21 -13.59 -8.97 6.70
N ALA A 22 -13.68 -7.99 5.81
CA ALA A 22 -14.79 -7.04 5.79
C ALA A 22 -16.15 -7.71 5.50
N ILE A 23 -16.16 -8.73 4.63
CA ILE A 23 -17.35 -9.56 4.35
C ILE A 23 -17.74 -10.36 5.59
N ASP A 24 -16.79 -11.04 6.22
CA ASP A 24 -17.03 -11.86 7.41
C ASP A 24 -17.48 -11.03 8.62
N ALA A 25 -17.02 -9.77 8.69
CA ALA A 25 -17.46 -8.80 9.67
C ALA A 25 -18.86 -8.18 9.37
N GLY A 26 -19.50 -8.58 8.25
CA GLY A 26 -20.82 -8.10 7.88
C GLY A 26 -20.85 -6.70 7.26
N GLN A 27 -19.71 -6.09 6.96
CA GLN A 27 -19.64 -4.73 6.42
C GLN A 27 -20.24 -4.58 5.02
N PHE A 28 -20.48 -5.67 4.32
CA PHE A 28 -21.17 -5.71 3.02
C PHE A 28 -22.58 -6.34 3.09
N GLY A 29 -23.15 -6.40 4.30
CA GLY A 29 -24.48 -6.96 4.54
C GLY A 29 -24.53 -8.49 4.46
N ALA A 30 -25.72 -9.04 4.58
CA ALA A 30 -25.92 -10.49 4.54
C ALA A 30 -25.76 -11.04 3.12
N ALA A 31 -25.23 -12.25 2.98
CA ALA A 31 -25.12 -12.95 1.71
C ALA A 31 -26.50 -13.26 1.09
N ARG A 32 -27.54 -13.48 1.93
CA ARG A 32 -28.90 -13.72 1.45
C ARG A 32 -29.47 -12.47 0.78
N GLY A 33 -29.78 -12.57 -0.52
CA GLY A 33 -30.38 -11.49 -1.31
C GLY A 33 -29.39 -10.62 -2.05
N SER A 34 -28.10 -10.89 -1.94
CA SER A 34 -27.05 -10.30 -2.77
C SER A 34 -26.26 -11.38 -3.49
N ARG A 35 -25.71 -11.01 -4.64
CA ARG A 35 -24.75 -11.81 -5.40
C ARG A 35 -23.39 -11.16 -5.30
N ARG A 36 -22.33 -11.93 -5.01
CA ARG A 36 -20.97 -11.46 -4.87
C ARG A 36 -20.09 -12.00 -5.97
N ILE A 37 -19.44 -11.11 -6.71
CA ILE A 37 -18.49 -11.43 -7.77
C ILE A 37 -17.10 -10.97 -7.33
N LEU A 38 -16.14 -11.90 -7.29
CA LEU A 38 -14.73 -11.56 -7.12
C LEU A 38 -14.14 -11.27 -8.51
N LEU A 39 -13.69 -10.05 -8.73
CA LEU A 39 -13.03 -9.61 -9.96
C LEU A 39 -11.53 -9.51 -9.73
N VAL A 40 -10.78 -10.46 -10.26
CA VAL A 40 -9.33 -10.56 -10.09
C VAL A 40 -8.62 -9.84 -11.22
N SER A 41 -7.68 -8.95 -10.91
CA SER A 41 -6.82 -8.29 -11.90
C SER A 41 -5.34 -8.55 -11.60
N ASN A 42 -4.57 -8.91 -12.62
CA ASN A 42 -3.12 -8.98 -12.53
C ASN A 42 -2.51 -7.72 -13.18
N ASN A 43 -2.01 -6.82 -12.35
CA ASN A 43 -1.48 -5.51 -12.76
C ASN A 43 0.04 -5.51 -12.96
N SER A 44 0.69 -6.68 -12.99
CA SER A 44 2.13 -6.83 -13.25
C SER A 44 2.49 -6.29 -14.62
N ALA A 45 3.74 -5.87 -14.83
CA ALA A 45 4.18 -5.32 -16.12
C ALA A 45 3.99 -6.32 -17.29
N VAL A 46 4.09 -7.62 -17.02
CA VAL A 46 3.83 -8.72 -17.94
C VAL A 46 2.93 -9.73 -17.23
N PRO A 47 1.60 -9.53 -17.26
CA PRO A 47 0.65 -10.36 -16.51
C PRO A 47 0.71 -11.86 -16.88
N GLU A 48 1.07 -12.17 -18.14
CA GLU A 48 1.13 -13.53 -18.67
C GLU A 48 2.23 -14.38 -18.03
N THR A 49 3.27 -13.75 -17.50
CA THR A 49 4.40 -14.45 -16.84
C THR A 49 4.36 -14.36 -15.33
N ALA A 50 3.47 -13.54 -14.78
CA ALA A 50 3.35 -13.35 -13.35
C ALA A 50 2.45 -14.46 -12.76
N LEU A 51 2.75 -14.86 -11.52
CA LEU A 51 1.92 -15.81 -10.79
C LEU A 51 0.49 -15.31 -10.69
N ARG A 52 -0.46 -16.18 -10.97
CA ARG A 52 -1.89 -15.90 -10.83
C ARG A 52 -2.28 -15.93 -9.36
N LEU A 53 -3.16 -15.02 -8.97
CA LEU A 53 -3.67 -14.98 -7.60
C LEU A 53 -4.31 -16.32 -7.17
N ALA A 54 -4.96 -17.00 -8.11
CA ALA A 54 -5.58 -18.31 -7.90
C ALA A 54 -4.59 -19.46 -7.55
N GLU A 55 -3.32 -19.27 -7.86
CA GLU A 55 -2.26 -20.24 -7.58
C GLU A 55 -1.62 -20.03 -6.19
N MET A 56 -1.95 -18.92 -5.53
CA MET A 56 -1.42 -18.61 -4.19
C MET A 56 -2.13 -19.45 -3.11
N PRO A 57 -1.39 -19.99 -2.14
CA PRO A 57 -1.99 -20.67 -1.00
C PRO A 57 -3.01 -19.78 -0.27
N GLY A 58 -4.15 -20.35 0.11
CA GLY A 58 -5.23 -19.64 0.79
C GLY A 58 -6.21 -18.90 -0.12
N TYR A 59 -5.92 -18.75 -1.42
CA TYR A 59 -6.87 -18.11 -2.33
C TYR A 59 -8.23 -18.83 -2.39
N ALA A 60 -8.23 -20.15 -2.40
CA ALA A 60 -9.45 -20.94 -2.50
C ALA A 60 -10.43 -20.69 -1.35
N SER A 61 -9.93 -20.52 -0.12
CA SER A 61 -10.77 -20.19 1.04
C SER A 61 -11.37 -18.80 0.93
N ILE A 62 -10.61 -17.83 0.40
CA ILE A 62 -11.12 -16.48 0.14
C ILE A 62 -12.19 -16.52 -0.95
N ALA A 63 -11.91 -17.18 -2.08
CA ALA A 63 -12.80 -17.27 -3.22
C ALA A 63 -14.16 -17.92 -2.86
N ALA A 64 -14.19 -18.82 -1.89
CA ALA A 64 -15.40 -19.47 -1.39
C ALA A 64 -16.46 -18.49 -0.79
N ARG A 65 -16.08 -17.25 -0.50
CA ARG A 65 -17.00 -16.19 -0.03
C ARG A 65 -17.79 -15.51 -1.15
N PHE A 66 -17.50 -15.87 -2.41
CA PHE A 66 -18.08 -15.26 -3.60
C PHE A 66 -18.83 -16.29 -4.43
N ASP A 67 -19.92 -15.86 -5.08
CA ASP A 67 -20.72 -16.72 -5.94
C ASP A 67 -20.06 -17.03 -7.28
N SER A 68 -19.16 -16.15 -7.73
CA SER A 68 -18.38 -16.35 -8.94
C SER A 68 -17.07 -15.54 -8.90
N VAL A 69 -16.09 -16.02 -9.66
CA VAL A 69 -14.82 -15.36 -9.89
C VAL A 69 -14.71 -14.99 -11.37
N VAL A 70 -14.26 -13.78 -11.64
CA VAL A 70 -14.04 -13.26 -12.99
C VAL A 70 -12.60 -12.79 -13.12
N ASP A 71 -11.92 -13.17 -14.17
CA ASP A 71 -10.61 -12.65 -14.54
C ASP A 71 -10.79 -11.36 -15.37
N TRP A 72 -10.31 -10.24 -14.81
CA TRP A 72 -10.39 -8.94 -15.47
C TRP A 72 -9.49 -8.87 -16.70
N ASN A 73 -8.29 -9.47 -16.65
CA ASN A 73 -7.36 -9.47 -17.76
C ASN A 73 -7.93 -10.23 -18.97
N GLU A 74 -8.61 -11.34 -18.75
CA GLU A 74 -9.33 -12.06 -19.81
C GLU A 74 -10.51 -11.24 -20.35
N ALA A 75 -11.29 -10.60 -19.45
CA ALA A 75 -12.47 -9.84 -19.83
C ALA A 75 -12.18 -8.64 -20.72
N ILE A 76 -10.97 -8.04 -20.62
CA ILE A 76 -10.54 -6.87 -21.41
C ILE A 76 -9.48 -7.22 -22.46
N SER A 77 -9.12 -8.49 -22.61
CA SER A 77 -8.08 -8.90 -23.56
C SER A 77 -8.34 -8.32 -24.96
N PRO A 78 -7.31 -7.83 -25.66
CA PRO A 78 -5.87 -7.93 -25.41
C PRO A 78 -5.27 -6.73 -24.62
N HIS A 79 -6.05 -5.99 -23.88
CA HIS A 79 -5.60 -4.77 -23.21
C HIS A 79 -4.95 -5.07 -21.84
N HIS A 80 -3.97 -4.23 -21.46
CA HIS A 80 -3.35 -4.31 -20.15
C HIS A 80 -4.21 -3.62 -19.09
N PRO A 81 -4.50 -4.24 -17.92
CA PRO A 81 -5.44 -3.73 -16.92
C PRO A 81 -5.08 -2.36 -16.36
N SER A 82 -3.79 -2.07 -16.14
CA SER A 82 -3.36 -0.76 -15.62
C SER A 82 -3.46 0.37 -16.64
N GLY A 83 -3.45 0.06 -17.93
CA GLY A 83 -3.43 1.04 -19.03
C GLY A 83 -4.77 1.23 -19.71
N TRP A 84 -5.71 0.30 -19.53
CA TRP A 84 -6.98 0.34 -20.25
C TRP A 84 -8.10 0.96 -19.44
N GLY A 85 -8.89 1.78 -20.11
CA GLY A 85 -10.18 2.27 -19.68
C GLY A 85 -11.06 2.57 -20.89
N PRO A 86 -12.39 2.43 -20.78
CA PRO A 86 -13.31 2.69 -21.89
C PRO A 86 -13.31 4.18 -22.25
N ARG A 87 -13.55 4.48 -23.52
CA ARG A 87 -13.91 5.84 -23.92
C ARG A 87 -15.29 6.18 -23.38
N ALA A 88 -15.57 7.47 -23.19
CA ALA A 88 -16.84 7.91 -22.61
C ALA A 88 -18.07 7.39 -23.41
N GLU A 89 -17.98 7.40 -24.72
CA GLU A 89 -19.03 6.89 -25.62
C GLU A 89 -19.19 5.37 -25.62
N GLU A 90 -18.18 4.63 -25.16
CA GLU A 90 -18.18 3.17 -25.15
C GLU A 90 -18.71 2.58 -23.81
N THR A 91 -18.83 3.38 -22.75
CA THR A 91 -19.14 2.91 -21.41
C THR A 91 -20.44 2.13 -21.34
N VAL A 92 -21.48 2.55 -22.03
CA VAL A 92 -22.79 1.87 -22.07
C VAL A 92 -22.67 0.51 -22.76
N LEU A 93 -21.86 0.42 -23.83
CA LEU A 93 -21.62 -0.83 -24.54
C LEU A 93 -20.89 -1.84 -23.62
N TRP A 94 -19.81 -1.38 -22.96
CA TRP A 94 -19.06 -2.21 -22.03
C TRP A 94 -19.90 -2.63 -20.80
N GLN A 95 -20.73 -1.73 -20.27
CA GLN A 95 -21.64 -2.06 -19.19
C GLN A 95 -22.60 -3.19 -19.59
N ARG A 96 -23.20 -3.09 -20.79
CA ARG A 96 -24.10 -4.12 -21.30
C ARG A 96 -23.36 -5.45 -21.52
N ALA A 97 -22.17 -5.41 -22.13
CA ALA A 97 -21.36 -6.59 -22.39
C ALA A 97 -21.00 -7.33 -21.10
N PHE A 98 -20.52 -6.62 -20.08
CA PHE A 98 -20.15 -7.23 -18.80
C PHE A 98 -21.38 -7.69 -18.00
N ARG A 99 -22.48 -6.95 -18.04
CA ARG A 99 -23.74 -7.45 -17.43
C ARG A 99 -24.14 -8.80 -18.03
N LEU A 100 -24.09 -8.94 -19.35
CA LEU A 100 -24.41 -10.19 -20.03
C LEU A 100 -23.39 -11.29 -19.70
N ALA A 101 -22.09 -11.01 -19.83
CA ALA A 101 -21.03 -11.97 -19.58
C ALA A 101 -21.01 -12.47 -18.14
N TRP A 102 -21.31 -11.60 -17.18
CA TRP A 102 -21.29 -11.93 -15.75
C TRP A 102 -22.66 -12.32 -15.20
N GLY A 103 -23.69 -12.42 -16.04
CA GLY A 103 -25.03 -12.82 -15.66
C GLY A 103 -25.73 -11.84 -14.70
N ILE A 104 -25.47 -10.54 -14.87
CA ILE A 104 -26.11 -9.46 -14.10
C ILE A 104 -27.36 -9.01 -14.86
N GLY A 105 -28.50 -9.10 -14.22
CA GLY A 105 -29.77 -8.71 -14.82
C GLY A 105 -29.82 -7.21 -15.17
N PRO A 106 -30.68 -6.82 -16.16
CA PRO A 106 -30.77 -5.41 -16.57
C PRO A 106 -31.24 -4.48 -15.44
N GLU A 107 -32.09 -5.00 -14.55
CA GLU A 107 -32.65 -4.26 -13.41
C GLU A 107 -31.87 -4.44 -12.11
N ASP A 108 -30.81 -5.28 -12.11
CA ASP A 108 -30.03 -5.54 -10.92
C ASP A 108 -29.20 -4.30 -10.54
N ARG A 109 -29.17 -4.01 -9.26
CA ARG A 109 -28.33 -2.96 -8.72
C ARG A 109 -26.90 -3.47 -8.60
N VAL A 110 -25.93 -2.63 -8.95
CA VAL A 110 -24.51 -2.95 -8.83
C VAL A 110 -23.85 -2.06 -7.80
N GLU A 111 -23.05 -2.64 -6.91
CA GLU A 111 -22.12 -1.95 -6.04
C GLU A 111 -20.70 -2.42 -6.32
N LEU A 112 -19.74 -1.54 -6.23
CA LEU A 112 -18.34 -1.84 -6.47
C LEU A 112 -17.54 -1.69 -5.18
N ALA A 113 -16.76 -2.71 -4.83
CA ALA A 113 -15.70 -2.61 -3.84
C ALA A 113 -14.37 -2.66 -4.60
N VAL A 114 -13.58 -1.58 -4.56
CA VAL A 114 -12.40 -1.42 -5.41
C VAL A 114 -11.17 -1.04 -4.62
N GLU A 115 -10.04 -1.60 -5.05
CA GLU A 115 -8.72 -1.19 -4.61
C GLU A 115 -8.36 0.14 -5.28
N SER A 116 -7.84 1.09 -4.50
CA SER A 116 -7.23 2.32 -5.04
C SER A 116 -7.95 2.96 -6.22
N ILE A 117 -9.10 3.59 -5.97
CA ILE A 117 -9.96 4.26 -6.98
C ILE A 117 -9.22 5.28 -7.89
N GLN A 118 -7.96 5.57 -7.66
CA GLN A 118 -7.19 6.59 -8.36
C GLN A 118 -6.57 6.12 -9.67
N VAL A 119 -6.59 4.84 -9.95
CA VAL A 119 -5.97 4.20 -11.13
C VAL A 119 -6.86 3.09 -11.69
N ASN A 120 -6.55 2.61 -12.90
CA ASN A 120 -7.18 1.41 -13.44
C ASN A 120 -6.64 0.16 -12.72
N PRO A 121 -7.47 -0.87 -12.59
CA PRO A 121 -8.79 -1.05 -13.20
C PRO A 121 -9.96 -0.38 -12.47
N ALA A 122 -9.78 0.12 -11.24
CA ALA A 122 -10.86 0.71 -10.45
C ALA A 122 -11.58 1.88 -11.14
N LEU A 123 -10.81 2.80 -11.77
CA LEU A 123 -11.39 3.90 -12.56
C LEU A 123 -12.20 3.42 -13.76
N ALA A 124 -11.71 2.39 -14.46
CA ALA A 124 -12.42 1.81 -15.60
C ALA A 124 -13.76 1.20 -15.15
N LEU A 125 -13.76 0.43 -14.06
CA LEU A 125 -14.97 -0.13 -13.48
C LEU A 125 -15.96 0.96 -13.04
N ALA A 126 -15.46 2.00 -12.37
CA ALA A 126 -16.27 3.13 -11.94
C ALA A 126 -16.88 3.92 -13.12
N ALA A 127 -16.19 3.96 -14.27
CA ALA A 127 -16.72 4.57 -15.50
C ALA A 127 -17.78 3.69 -16.17
N ILE A 128 -17.55 2.37 -16.23
CA ILE A 128 -18.47 1.41 -16.86
C ILE A 128 -19.76 1.31 -16.05
N PHE A 129 -19.66 1.14 -14.74
CA PHE A 129 -20.82 1.08 -13.83
C PHE A 129 -21.06 2.46 -13.20
N SER A 130 -21.42 3.43 -14.05
CA SER A 130 -21.48 4.85 -13.70
C SER A 130 -22.51 5.23 -12.62
N GLU A 131 -23.50 4.37 -12.36
CA GLU A 131 -24.55 4.58 -11.36
C GLU A 131 -24.28 3.85 -10.03
N SER A 132 -23.23 3.00 -9.99
CA SER A 132 -22.94 2.17 -8.84
C SER A 132 -22.39 2.97 -7.67
N ALA A 133 -22.81 2.63 -6.46
CA ALA A 133 -22.13 3.04 -5.25
C ALA A 133 -20.72 2.43 -5.21
N LEU A 134 -19.77 3.20 -4.70
CA LEU A 134 -18.35 2.80 -4.63
C LEU A 134 -17.96 2.65 -3.16
N HIS A 135 -17.40 1.50 -2.83
CA HIS A 135 -16.68 1.24 -1.60
C HIS A 135 -15.20 1.12 -1.95
N VAL A 136 -14.38 1.99 -1.39
CA VAL A 136 -12.92 1.91 -1.61
C VAL A 136 -12.30 1.18 -0.44
N TYR A 137 -11.37 0.28 -0.70
CA TYR A 137 -10.54 -0.27 0.35
C TYR A 137 -9.07 0.08 0.13
N ALA A 138 -8.36 0.28 1.22
CA ALA A 138 -6.96 0.64 1.24
C ALA A 138 -6.27 -0.14 2.37
N ASP A 139 -5.62 -1.21 2.01
CA ASP A 139 -5.09 -2.25 2.89
C ASP A 139 -3.69 -1.97 3.46
N GLY A 140 -3.09 -0.83 3.13
CA GLY A 140 -1.74 -0.50 3.54
C GLY A 140 -1.57 0.91 4.07
N LEU A 141 -0.32 1.25 4.44
CA LEU A 141 0.05 2.57 4.97
C LEU A 141 -0.25 3.74 4.02
N MET A 142 -0.50 3.46 2.74
CA MET A 142 -0.90 4.49 1.78
C MET A 142 -2.28 5.08 2.07
N SER A 143 -3.13 4.39 2.83
CA SER A 143 -4.45 4.90 3.27
C SER A 143 -4.34 6.20 4.07
N TYR A 144 -3.25 6.35 4.81
CA TYR A 144 -2.98 7.57 5.60
C TYR A 144 -2.54 8.77 4.75
N GLY A 145 -2.25 8.55 3.47
CA GLY A 145 -1.86 9.61 2.53
C GLY A 145 -3.05 10.26 1.81
N PRO A 146 -2.84 11.48 1.25
CA PRO A 146 -3.87 12.16 0.48
C PRO A 146 -4.13 11.46 -0.85
N THR A 147 -5.31 11.67 -1.40
CA THR A 147 -5.63 11.30 -2.80
C THR A 147 -4.58 11.88 -3.73
N ARG A 148 -3.89 11.02 -4.50
CA ARG A 148 -2.76 11.44 -5.35
C ARG A 148 -3.23 12.15 -6.62
N ASN A 149 -4.22 11.57 -7.29
CA ASN A 149 -4.74 12.06 -8.55
C ASN A 149 -6.13 12.69 -8.33
N LYS A 150 -6.38 13.82 -8.99
CA LYS A 150 -7.72 14.42 -8.95
C LYS A 150 -8.73 13.47 -9.58
N LEU A 151 -9.71 13.05 -8.80
CA LEU A 151 -10.82 12.24 -9.30
C LEU A 151 -11.87 13.12 -9.98
N PRO A 152 -12.55 12.60 -11.03
CA PRO A 152 -13.76 13.22 -11.55
C PRO A 152 -14.82 13.34 -10.45
N GLY A 153 -15.53 14.47 -10.39
CA GLY A 153 -16.58 14.66 -9.40
C GLY A 153 -17.69 13.60 -9.48
N SER A 154 -17.98 13.12 -10.69
CA SER A 154 -18.95 12.01 -10.94
C SER A 154 -18.49 10.66 -10.34
N VAL A 155 -17.23 10.48 -10.07
CA VAL A 155 -16.69 9.32 -9.33
C VAL A 155 -16.71 9.60 -7.84
N GLY A 156 -16.13 10.74 -7.41
CA GLY A 156 -16.00 11.10 -6.00
C GLY A 156 -17.31 11.12 -5.23
N CYS A 157 -18.39 11.68 -5.82
CA CYS A 157 -19.72 11.77 -5.17
C CYS A 157 -20.39 10.41 -4.92
N ARG A 158 -19.93 9.34 -5.56
CA ARG A 158 -20.48 7.99 -5.40
C ARG A 158 -19.73 7.15 -4.34
N ILE A 159 -18.60 7.63 -3.87
CA ILE A 159 -17.81 6.92 -2.86
C ILE A 159 -18.55 7.03 -1.52
N ARG A 160 -18.83 5.89 -0.90
CA ARG A 160 -19.60 5.79 0.34
C ARG A 160 -18.69 5.71 1.56
N ARG A 161 -17.57 5.00 1.45
CA ARG A 161 -16.63 4.79 2.55
C ARG A 161 -15.26 4.37 2.04
N VAL A 162 -14.26 4.51 2.91
CA VAL A 162 -12.93 3.91 2.76
C VAL A 162 -12.75 2.87 3.85
N LEU A 163 -12.69 1.58 3.47
CA LEU A 163 -12.32 0.50 4.38
C LEU A 163 -10.80 0.48 4.53
N HIS A 164 -10.31 0.38 5.76
CA HIS A 164 -8.88 0.33 6.03
C HIS A 164 -8.57 -0.54 7.26
N LEU A 165 -7.30 -0.97 7.37
CA LEU A 165 -6.78 -1.69 8.52
C LEU A 165 -6.24 -0.70 9.56
N ASP A 166 -6.36 -1.01 10.86
CA ASP A 166 -5.79 -0.20 11.95
C ASP A 166 -4.31 -0.55 12.19
N LEU A 167 -3.47 -0.26 11.19
CA LEU A 167 -2.04 -0.55 11.26
C LEU A 167 -1.27 0.37 12.20
N VAL A 168 -1.80 1.57 12.46
CA VAL A 168 -1.24 2.57 13.38
C VAL A 168 -2.40 3.18 14.15
N ALA A 169 -2.73 2.61 15.30
CA ALA A 169 -3.91 2.98 16.06
C ALA A 169 -3.94 4.49 16.40
N GLY A 170 -5.09 5.09 16.14
CA GLY A 170 -5.31 6.53 16.35
C GLY A 170 -4.90 7.42 15.16
N LEU A 171 -4.20 6.91 14.14
CA LEU A 171 -3.91 7.66 12.93
C LEU A 171 -5.09 7.58 11.97
N GLN A 172 -5.60 8.73 11.55
CA GLN A 172 -6.75 8.80 10.65
C GLN A 172 -6.30 8.86 9.19
N PRO A 173 -6.93 8.09 8.26
CA PRO A 173 -6.70 8.20 6.84
C PRO A 173 -6.97 9.60 6.29
N LEU A 174 -6.12 10.05 5.36
CA LEU A 174 -6.36 11.25 4.55
C LEU A 174 -6.98 10.94 3.19
N LEU A 175 -6.94 9.68 2.79
CA LEU A 175 -7.45 9.24 1.49
C LEU A 175 -8.92 9.59 1.34
N LEU A 176 -9.27 10.30 0.26
CA LEU A 176 -10.64 10.68 -0.13
C LEU A 176 -11.38 11.63 0.84
N THR A 177 -10.71 12.18 1.85
CA THR A 177 -11.34 13.13 2.79
C THR A 177 -11.80 14.41 2.11
N GLU A 178 -11.25 14.78 0.95
CA GLU A 178 -11.71 15.91 0.13
C GLU A 178 -13.14 15.75 -0.42
N PHE A 179 -13.65 14.52 -0.43
CA PHE A 179 -15.04 14.21 -0.80
C PHE A 179 -15.97 14.02 0.40
N GLY A 180 -15.47 14.22 1.62
CA GLY A 180 -16.23 13.96 2.84
C GLY A 180 -16.51 12.48 3.10
N VAL A 181 -15.67 11.60 2.55
CA VAL A 181 -15.82 10.15 2.71
C VAL A 181 -15.32 9.74 4.09
N GLU A 182 -16.11 8.93 4.79
CA GLU A 182 -15.77 8.39 6.10
C GLU A 182 -14.84 7.18 5.95
N ALA A 183 -13.84 7.11 6.84
CA ALA A 183 -13.00 5.94 6.99
C ALA A 183 -13.68 4.95 7.95
N GLU A 184 -13.73 3.68 7.56
CA GLU A 184 -14.32 2.58 8.32
C GLU A 184 -13.26 1.49 8.53
N LEU A 185 -13.05 1.10 9.77
CA LEU A 185 -12.09 0.05 10.12
C LEU A 185 -12.62 -1.34 9.75
N VAL A 186 -11.78 -2.15 9.13
CA VAL A 186 -11.97 -3.59 9.07
C VAL A 186 -11.56 -4.16 10.42
N PRO A 187 -12.43 -4.93 11.11
CA PRO A 187 -12.11 -5.43 12.44
C PRO A 187 -10.87 -6.33 12.44
N ASP A 188 -9.95 -6.05 13.35
CA ASP A 188 -8.66 -6.76 13.48
C ASP A 188 -8.81 -8.25 13.68
N ASP A 189 -9.79 -8.67 14.50
CA ASP A 189 -10.08 -10.06 14.76
C ASP A 189 -10.58 -10.81 13.52
N ALA A 190 -11.38 -10.14 12.67
CA ALA A 190 -11.83 -10.70 11.41
C ALA A 190 -10.67 -10.85 10.42
N PHE A 191 -9.81 -9.83 10.33
CA PHE A 191 -8.64 -9.88 9.45
C PHE A 191 -7.64 -10.95 9.90
N ARG A 192 -7.34 -11.05 11.20
CA ARG A 192 -6.48 -12.10 11.76
C ARG A 192 -7.00 -13.51 11.45
N ARG A 193 -8.31 -13.77 11.59
CA ARG A 193 -8.89 -15.07 11.23
C ARG A 193 -8.63 -15.43 9.77
N VAL A 194 -8.79 -14.48 8.85
CA VAL A 194 -8.51 -14.72 7.43
C VAL A 194 -7.02 -14.97 7.18
N LEU A 195 -6.12 -14.27 7.88
CA LEU A 195 -4.67 -14.52 7.77
C LEU A 195 -4.32 -15.93 8.28
N THR A 196 -4.95 -16.38 9.36
CA THR A 196 -4.78 -17.76 9.87
C THR A 196 -5.29 -18.80 8.86
N GLU A 197 -6.44 -18.59 8.21
CA GLU A 197 -6.93 -19.49 7.15
C GLU A 197 -5.92 -19.59 5.98
N ILE A 198 -5.33 -18.46 5.57
CA ILE A 198 -4.29 -18.44 4.52
C ILE A 198 -3.04 -19.19 4.98
N SER A 199 -2.61 -18.98 6.20
CA SER A 199 -1.46 -19.66 6.79
C SER A 199 -1.69 -21.18 6.88
N ASP A 200 -2.88 -21.61 7.29
CA ASP A 200 -3.23 -23.02 7.36
C ASP A 200 -3.24 -23.70 5.99
N ALA A 201 -3.77 -23.01 4.99
CA ALA A 201 -3.75 -23.49 3.61
C ALA A 201 -2.33 -23.62 3.04
N ALA A 202 -1.39 -22.80 3.52
CA ALA A 202 0.03 -22.86 3.14
C ALA A 202 0.81 -23.96 3.90
N GLY A 203 0.21 -24.60 4.90
CA GLY A 203 0.89 -25.55 5.79
C GLY A 203 1.46 -26.80 5.10
N GLY A 204 1.00 -27.11 3.89
CA GLY A 204 1.54 -28.18 3.05
C GLY A 204 2.73 -27.80 2.18
N ASP A 205 3.16 -26.54 2.17
CA ASP A 205 4.28 -26.10 1.36
C ASP A 205 5.63 -26.60 1.94
N PRO A 206 6.43 -27.38 1.15
CA PRO A 206 7.67 -27.96 1.65
C PRO A 206 8.73 -26.92 1.99
N GLN A 207 8.78 -25.79 1.28
CA GLN A 207 9.75 -24.72 1.54
C GLN A 207 9.38 -24.01 2.83
N LEU A 208 8.10 -23.73 3.06
CA LEU A 208 7.63 -23.15 4.32
C LEU A 208 7.95 -24.07 5.51
N ALA A 209 7.72 -25.37 5.36
CA ALA A 209 8.02 -26.35 6.39
C ALA A 209 9.53 -26.39 6.72
N ALA A 210 10.37 -26.36 5.69
CA ALA A 210 11.83 -26.32 5.87
C ALA A 210 12.28 -25.02 6.58
N VAL A 211 11.76 -23.88 6.17
CA VAL A 211 12.06 -22.58 6.80
C VAL A 211 11.60 -22.55 8.26
N ALA A 212 10.39 -23.05 8.55
CA ALA A 212 9.89 -23.12 9.93
C ALA A 212 10.75 -24.02 10.82
N ALA A 213 11.25 -25.14 10.27
CA ALA A 213 12.16 -26.03 10.99
C ALA A 213 13.53 -25.38 11.32
N GLU A 214 13.99 -24.43 10.50
CA GLU A 214 15.20 -23.66 10.75
C GLU A 214 15.05 -22.58 11.83
N ALA A 215 13.82 -22.28 12.25
CA ALA A 215 13.45 -21.29 13.26
C ALA A 215 14.18 -19.95 13.07
N PRO A 216 13.95 -19.21 11.98
CA PRO A 216 14.64 -17.96 11.73
C PRO A 216 14.34 -16.94 12.83
N THR A 217 15.38 -16.33 13.38
CA THR A 217 15.24 -15.34 14.46
C THR A 217 14.91 -13.95 13.96
N ALA A 218 15.18 -13.65 12.68
CA ALA A 218 14.77 -12.41 12.05
C ALA A 218 14.32 -12.62 10.59
N VAL A 219 13.34 -11.82 10.16
CA VAL A 219 12.85 -11.75 8.78
C VAL A 219 13.25 -10.43 8.15
N LEU A 220 13.92 -10.49 7.00
CA LEU A 220 14.29 -9.34 6.19
C LEU A 220 13.31 -9.23 5.02
N LEU A 221 12.61 -8.10 4.90
CA LEU A 221 11.65 -7.85 3.84
C LEU A 221 12.30 -7.10 2.68
N GLY A 222 12.45 -7.78 1.56
CA GLY A 222 12.91 -7.18 0.30
C GLY A 222 11.88 -6.21 -0.28
N GLN A 223 12.37 -5.26 -1.06
CA GLN A 223 11.58 -4.29 -1.79
C GLN A 223 11.94 -4.29 -3.28
N TYR A 224 11.34 -3.42 -4.07
CA TYR A 224 11.56 -3.30 -5.51
C TYR A 224 11.77 -1.83 -5.92
N LEU A 225 12.59 -1.12 -5.14
CA LEU A 225 12.83 0.31 -5.27
C LEU A 225 13.52 0.70 -6.58
N ALA A 226 14.34 -0.19 -7.12
CA ALA A 226 14.98 0.00 -8.41
C ALA A 226 13.96 -0.06 -9.56
N THR A 227 13.01 -0.99 -9.51
CA THR A 227 11.91 -1.08 -10.49
C THR A 227 11.02 0.18 -10.44
N LEU A 228 10.85 0.76 -9.26
CA LEU A 228 10.14 2.04 -9.07
C LEU A 228 10.98 3.28 -9.44
N ASN A 229 12.22 3.11 -9.90
CA ASN A 229 13.17 4.19 -10.21
C ASN A 229 13.43 5.14 -9.02
N ILE A 230 13.38 4.63 -7.80
CA ILE A 230 13.68 5.39 -6.58
C ILE A 230 15.15 5.24 -6.21
N LEU A 231 15.68 4.02 -6.29
CA LEU A 231 17.09 3.68 -6.11
C LEU A 231 17.63 3.05 -7.39
N THR A 232 18.95 2.99 -7.50
CA THR A 232 19.59 2.09 -8.46
C THR A 232 19.53 0.65 -7.94
N ALA A 233 19.73 -0.31 -8.82
CA ALA A 233 19.75 -1.71 -8.43
C ALA A 233 20.88 -2.04 -7.43
N ASP A 234 22.02 -1.37 -7.55
CA ASP A 234 23.16 -1.53 -6.63
C ASP A 234 22.86 -0.88 -5.26
N GLU A 235 22.19 0.28 -5.24
CA GLU A 235 21.75 0.91 -3.98
C GLU A 235 20.75 0.03 -3.24
N GLU A 236 19.83 -0.63 -3.96
CA GLU A 236 18.85 -1.54 -3.36
C GLU A 236 19.51 -2.83 -2.84
N GLU A 237 20.48 -3.39 -3.58
CA GLU A 237 21.29 -4.52 -3.13
C GLU A 237 22.03 -4.16 -1.82
N HIS A 238 22.69 -3.00 -1.79
CA HIS A 238 23.35 -2.51 -0.59
C HIS A 238 22.38 -2.28 0.58
N LEU A 239 21.17 -1.84 0.30
CA LEU A 239 20.13 -1.68 1.33
C LEU A 239 19.81 -3.02 2.01
N HIS A 240 19.64 -4.09 1.22
CA HIS A 240 19.36 -5.41 1.76
C HIS A 240 20.56 -5.95 2.59
N VAL A 241 21.79 -5.75 2.12
CA VAL A 241 23.00 -6.10 2.89
C VAL A 241 23.09 -5.33 4.21
N ARG A 242 22.71 -4.05 4.23
CA ARG A 242 22.64 -3.25 5.47
C ARG A 242 21.59 -3.79 6.44
N MET A 243 20.42 -4.26 5.94
CA MET A 243 19.40 -4.91 6.78
C MET A 243 19.97 -6.17 7.45
N LEU A 244 20.64 -7.03 6.69
CA LEU A 244 21.30 -8.23 7.21
C LEU A 244 22.34 -7.88 8.28
N ARG A 245 23.27 -6.98 7.98
CA ARG A 245 24.30 -6.56 8.93
C ARG A 245 23.74 -5.92 10.19
N GLY A 246 22.62 -5.19 10.06
CA GLY A 246 21.90 -4.63 11.20
C GLY A 246 21.33 -5.73 12.09
N ALA A 247 20.64 -6.72 11.52
CA ALA A 247 20.08 -7.85 12.24
C ALA A 247 21.16 -8.67 12.94
N VAL A 248 22.31 -8.90 12.30
CA VAL A 248 23.47 -9.58 12.90
C VAL A 248 24.02 -8.81 14.10
N ARG A 249 24.18 -7.48 13.99
CA ARG A 249 24.60 -6.64 15.14
C ARG A 249 23.61 -6.68 16.28
N ALA A 250 22.33 -6.86 16.01
CA ALA A 250 21.27 -7.04 17.00
C ALA A 250 21.24 -8.46 17.61
N GLY A 251 22.19 -9.35 17.25
CA GLY A 251 22.34 -10.68 17.82
C GLY A 251 21.61 -11.80 17.10
N HIS A 252 21.03 -11.54 15.92
CA HIS A 252 20.34 -12.57 15.14
C HIS A 252 21.33 -13.36 14.28
N THR A 253 21.27 -14.70 14.38
CA THR A 253 22.19 -15.63 13.70
C THR A 253 21.52 -16.53 12.67
N SER A 254 20.19 -16.60 12.67
CA SER A 254 19.37 -17.32 11.67
C SER A 254 18.40 -16.33 11.03
N LEU A 255 18.63 -16.03 9.77
CA LEU A 255 17.94 -14.96 9.05
C LEU A 255 17.14 -15.54 7.88
N LEU A 256 15.94 -15.02 7.67
CA LEU A 256 15.10 -15.32 6.52
C LEU A 256 14.98 -14.07 5.66
N PHE A 257 15.36 -14.14 4.40
CA PHE A 257 15.08 -13.10 3.42
C PHE A 257 13.87 -13.47 2.57
N LYS A 258 12.86 -12.61 2.60
CA LYS A 258 11.70 -12.67 1.72
C LYS A 258 11.83 -11.61 0.65
N PRO A 259 12.27 -11.97 -0.58
CA PRO A 259 12.33 -11.01 -1.68
C PRO A 259 10.94 -10.54 -2.07
N HIS A 260 10.86 -9.34 -2.66
CA HIS A 260 9.65 -8.94 -3.36
C HIS A 260 9.46 -9.83 -4.60
N PRO A 261 8.24 -10.27 -4.96
CA PRO A 261 8.01 -11.20 -6.08
C PRO A 261 8.59 -10.76 -7.43
N THR A 262 8.80 -9.46 -7.62
CA THR A 262 9.40 -8.90 -8.84
C THR A 262 10.90 -8.58 -8.72
N ALA A 263 11.54 -8.96 -7.60
CA ALA A 263 12.94 -8.61 -7.35
C ALA A 263 13.89 -9.53 -8.16
N PRO A 264 15.01 -9.00 -8.69
CA PRO A 264 16.00 -9.81 -9.38
C PRO A 264 16.73 -10.78 -8.43
N ALA A 265 17.00 -12.01 -8.89
CA ALA A 265 17.72 -13.04 -8.13
C ALA A 265 19.15 -12.63 -7.67
N ARG A 266 19.77 -11.62 -8.30
CA ARG A 266 21.07 -11.10 -7.88
C ARG A 266 21.08 -10.54 -6.45
N TYR A 267 19.94 -10.04 -5.96
CA TYR A 267 19.85 -9.51 -4.59
C TYR A 267 20.08 -10.59 -3.54
N SER A 268 19.57 -11.79 -3.78
CA SER A 268 19.79 -12.93 -2.90
C SER A 268 21.28 -13.31 -2.83
N ARG A 269 22.00 -13.29 -3.96
CA ARG A 269 23.45 -13.62 -4.01
C ARG A 269 24.33 -12.66 -3.21
N ALA A 270 24.01 -11.37 -3.20
CA ALA A 270 24.75 -10.41 -2.39
C ALA A 270 24.50 -10.63 -0.89
N LEU A 271 23.28 -10.96 -0.52
CA LEU A 271 22.91 -11.30 0.85
C LEU A 271 23.58 -12.61 1.30
N GLU A 272 23.61 -13.64 0.46
CA GLU A 272 24.28 -14.92 0.74
C GLU A 272 25.75 -14.70 1.06
N ARG A 273 26.48 -13.94 0.22
CA ARG A 273 27.88 -13.59 0.50
C ARG A 273 28.04 -12.82 1.81
N ALA A 274 27.17 -11.85 2.08
CA ALA A 274 27.25 -11.08 3.31
C ALA A 274 26.93 -11.92 4.56
N ALA A 275 26.09 -12.94 4.43
CA ALA A 275 25.79 -13.90 5.49
C ALA A 275 26.99 -14.83 5.75
N GLU A 276 27.64 -15.33 4.70
CA GLU A 276 28.86 -16.12 4.78
C GLU A 276 29.99 -15.33 5.46
N GLU A 277 30.21 -14.09 5.06
CA GLU A 277 31.21 -13.18 5.68
C GLU A 277 30.92 -12.94 7.17
N ALA A 278 29.65 -12.87 7.55
CA ALA A 278 29.21 -12.64 8.91
C ALA A 278 29.12 -13.94 9.76
N GLY A 279 29.27 -15.12 9.15
CA GLY A 279 29.17 -16.41 9.82
C GLY A 279 27.76 -16.74 10.32
N VAL A 280 26.71 -16.25 9.64
CA VAL A 280 25.31 -16.45 9.99
C VAL A 280 24.57 -17.25 8.94
N ARG A 281 23.48 -17.91 9.34
CA ARG A 281 22.61 -18.63 8.42
C ARG A 281 21.65 -17.68 7.74
N LEU A 282 21.55 -17.76 6.42
CA LEU A 282 20.55 -17.05 5.62
C LEU A 282 19.75 -18.04 4.78
N THR A 283 18.45 -18.00 4.91
CA THR A 283 17.51 -18.71 4.02
C THR A 283 16.79 -17.69 3.15
N VAL A 284 16.70 -17.95 1.86
CA VAL A 284 15.96 -17.14 0.90
C VAL A 284 14.68 -17.87 0.55
N LEU A 285 13.53 -17.22 0.75
CA LEU A 285 12.22 -17.80 0.43
C LEU A 285 11.63 -17.14 -0.81
N ASP A 286 11.69 -17.86 -1.93
CA ASP A 286 11.15 -17.39 -3.22
C ASP A 286 9.68 -17.78 -3.44
N THR A 287 9.10 -18.58 -2.53
CA THR A 287 7.69 -18.98 -2.62
C THR A 287 6.76 -17.76 -2.46
N PRO A 288 5.68 -17.67 -3.26
CA PRO A 288 4.75 -16.55 -3.26
C PRO A 288 3.76 -16.61 -2.08
N LEU A 289 4.28 -16.61 -0.87
CA LEU A 289 3.52 -16.57 0.36
C LEU A 289 3.39 -15.13 0.86
N LEU A 290 2.33 -14.84 1.61
CA LEU A 290 2.25 -13.61 2.40
C LEU A 290 3.33 -13.61 3.49
N ALA A 291 3.86 -12.45 3.84
CA ALA A 291 4.80 -12.31 4.94
C ALA A 291 4.16 -12.72 6.28
N GLU A 292 2.87 -12.49 6.40
CA GLU A 292 2.05 -12.85 7.56
C GLU A 292 2.04 -14.36 7.84
N THR A 293 2.08 -15.19 6.79
CA THR A 293 2.25 -16.65 6.92
C THR A 293 3.58 -17.00 7.60
N LEU A 294 4.65 -16.27 7.30
CA LEU A 294 5.95 -16.46 7.95
C LEU A 294 5.92 -16.03 9.41
N TYR A 295 5.21 -14.96 9.73
CA TYR A 295 5.08 -14.49 11.12
C TYR A 295 4.37 -15.51 11.97
N GLU A 296 3.31 -16.11 11.45
CA GLU A 296 2.54 -17.12 12.17
C GLU A 296 3.29 -18.45 12.31
N ARG A 297 3.98 -18.90 11.26
CA ARG A 297 4.65 -20.21 11.25
C ARG A 297 6.04 -20.21 11.85
N CYS A 298 6.77 -19.11 11.76
CA CYS A 298 8.16 -19.03 12.24
C CYS A 298 8.31 -18.25 13.54
N ALA A 299 7.35 -17.39 13.91
CA ALA A 299 7.38 -16.51 15.06
C ALA A 299 8.76 -15.81 15.26
N PRO A 300 9.26 -15.05 14.26
CA PRO A 300 10.58 -14.44 14.36
C PRO A 300 10.62 -13.39 15.48
N GLY A 301 11.80 -13.18 16.06
CA GLY A 301 12.01 -12.16 17.10
C GLY A 301 12.15 -10.73 16.55
N LEU A 302 12.34 -10.57 15.23
CA LEU A 302 12.50 -9.26 14.58
C LEU A 302 12.07 -9.30 13.13
N VAL A 303 11.39 -8.23 12.66
CA VAL A 303 11.14 -7.99 11.22
C VAL A 303 11.84 -6.69 10.80
N VAL A 304 12.68 -6.77 9.77
CA VAL A 304 13.46 -5.65 9.25
C VAL A 304 12.99 -5.29 7.84
N GLY A 305 12.76 -4.01 7.58
CA GLY A 305 12.40 -3.53 6.26
C GLY A 305 12.73 -2.05 6.05
N CYS A 306 12.41 -1.51 4.89
CA CYS A 306 12.52 -0.07 4.66
C CYS A 306 11.18 0.65 4.95
N PHE A 307 10.09 0.27 4.28
CA PHE A 307 8.75 0.84 4.52
C PHE A 307 7.60 -0.08 4.08
N SER A 308 7.81 -1.38 4.17
CA SER A 308 6.78 -2.37 3.85
C SER A 308 5.60 -2.31 4.84
N THR A 309 4.38 -2.40 4.34
CA THR A 309 3.17 -2.55 5.16
C THR A 309 3.26 -3.80 6.05
N ALA A 310 3.89 -4.87 5.57
CA ALA A 310 4.07 -6.11 6.31
C ALA A 310 4.87 -5.94 7.62
N MET A 311 5.67 -4.89 7.77
CA MET A 311 6.28 -4.56 9.07
C MET A 311 5.21 -4.20 10.10
N PHE A 312 4.24 -3.38 9.71
CA PHE A 312 3.17 -2.96 10.62
C PHE A 312 2.18 -4.09 10.91
N THR A 313 1.94 -4.97 9.94
CA THR A 313 1.19 -6.22 10.19
C THR A 313 1.88 -7.09 11.22
N ALA A 314 3.22 -7.23 11.13
CA ALA A 314 4.01 -7.96 12.13
C ALA A 314 3.83 -7.39 13.54
N ALA A 315 3.91 -6.08 13.68
CA ALA A 315 3.74 -5.42 14.97
C ALA A 315 2.29 -5.47 15.46
N ALA A 316 1.31 -5.10 14.60
CA ALA A 316 -0.09 -4.95 14.98
C ALA A 316 -0.76 -6.30 15.31
N TYR A 317 -0.52 -7.32 14.49
CA TYR A 317 -1.27 -8.58 14.59
C TYR A 317 -0.48 -9.73 15.23
N TYR A 318 0.85 -9.66 15.22
CA TYR A 318 1.70 -10.73 15.76
C TYR A 318 2.56 -10.29 16.94
N GLY A 319 2.58 -8.98 17.27
CA GLY A 319 3.38 -8.45 18.39
C GLY A 319 4.89 -8.58 18.17
N ILE A 320 5.32 -8.73 16.92
CA ILE A 320 6.74 -8.91 16.57
C ILE A 320 7.42 -7.54 16.51
N PRO A 321 8.56 -7.35 17.17
CA PRO A 321 9.38 -6.16 17.03
C PRO A 321 9.76 -5.87 15.58
N ILE A 322 9.75 -4.59 15.20
CA ILE A 322 10.11 -4.16 13.85
C ILE A 322 11.22 -3.13 13.87
N ALA A 323 12.08 -3.14 12.85
CA ALA A 323 13.15 -2.17 12.68
C ALA A 323 13.27 -1.72 11.23
N LYS A 324 13.63 -0.45 11.03
CA LYS A 324 13.82 0.12 9.70
C LYS A 324 15.31 0.19 9.32
N VAL A 325 15.55 0.19 8.01
CA VAL A 325 16.85 0.52 7.42
C VAL A 325 16.63 1.36 6.16
N GLY A 326 17.35 2.48 6.04
CA GLY A 326 17.47 3.26 4.81
C GLY A 326 16.31 4.18 4.47
N THR A 327 15.33 4.41 5.34
CA THR A 327 14.19 5.31 5.09
C THR A 327 14.60 6.72 4.69
N ARG A 328 15.63 7.29 5.32
CA ARG A 328 16.14 8.64 5.00
C ARG A 328 16.71 8.72 3.59
N LEU A 329 17.46 7.70 3.15
CA LEU A 329 17.97 7.63 1.78
C LEU A 329 16.80 7.66 0.79
N VAL A 330 15.77 6.84 1.02
CA VAL A 330 14.61 6.76 0.13
C VAL A 330 13.80 8.05 0.14
N LEU A 331 13.58 8.69 1.31
CA LEU A 331 12.93 10.01 1.41
C LEU A 331 13.66 11.09 0.61
N ASP A 332 14.99 11.01 0.54
CA ASP A 332 15.79 11.92 -0.25
C ASP A 332 15.68 11.68 -1.75
N ARG A 333 15.57 10.44 -2.18
CA ARG A 333 15.54 10.05 -3.60
C ARG A 333 14.15 10.13 -4.20
N ILE A 334 13.10 9.88 -3.41
CA ILE A 334 11.74 9.78 -3.92
C ILE A 334 11.26 11.05 -4.62
N THR A 335 10.86 10.89 -5.89
CA THR A 335 10.35 11.94 -6.77
C THR A 335 9.16 11.42 -7.57
N PRO A 336 8.18 12.27 -7.96
CA PRO A 336 8.00 13.66 -7.49
C PRO A 336 7.67 13.74 -5.99
N TYR A 337 7.58 14.94 -5.42
CA TYR A 337 7.23 15.09 -4.00
C TYR A 337 5.87 14.46 -3.68
N GLU A 338 4.97 14.44 -4.63
CA GLU A 338 3.62 13.86 -4.58
C GLU A 338 3.57 12.33 -4.69
N ASN A 339 4.72 11.64 -4.73
CA ASN A 339 4.77 10.18 -4.79
C ASN A 339 4.10 9.57 -3.55
N SER A 340 3.17 8.63 -3.76
CA SER A 340 2.34 8.03 -2.69
C SER A 340 3.16 7.31 -1.60
N ASN A 341 4.33 6.79 -1.94
CA ASN A 341 5.23 6.14 -0.97
C ASN A 341 5.82 7.12 0.07
N ARG A 342 5.69 8.44 -0.12
CA ARG A 342 6.18 9.42 0.85
C ARG A 342 5.51 9.31 2.21
N ILE A 343 4.22 9.03 2.24
CA ILE A 343 3.50 8.88 3.53
C ILE A 343 3.90 7.61 4.27
N PRO A 344 3.91 6.41 3.67
CA PRO A 344 4.48 5.22 4.32
C PRO A 344 5.90 5.44 4.85
N LEU A 345 6.78 6.04 4.03
CA LEU A 345 8.14 6.38 4.45
C LEU A 345 8.17 7.35 5.65
N THR A 346 7.30 8.36 5.66
CA THR A 346 7.22 9.32 6.78
C THR A 346 6.76 8.63 8.06
N ILE A 347 5.77 7.75 7.98
CA ILE A 347 5.25 6.99 9.12
C ILE A 347 6.35 6.08 9.68
N VAL A 348 6.96 5.27 8.81
CA VAL A 348 8.03 4.33 9.23
C VAL A 348 9.24 5.09 9.78
N ASP A 349 9.67 6.16 9.13
CA ASP A 349 10.84 6.93 9.59
C ASP A 349 10.60 7.59 10.95
N HIS A 350 9.35 7.98 11.24
CA HIS A 350 8.99 8.63 12.51
C HIS A 350 8.81 7.63 13.65
N LEU A 351 8.23 6.45 13.39
CA LEU A 351 7.81 5.50 14.43
C LEU A 351 8.80 4.38 14.69
N VAL A 352 9.43 3.86 13.63
CA VAL A 352 10.17 2.60 13.71
C VAL A 352 11.63 2.87 14.06
N PRO A 353 12.23 2.15 15.03
CA PRO A 353 13.63 2.30 15.37
C PRO A 353 14.56 2.00 14.17
N ASP A 354 15.61 2.79 14.02
CA ASP A 354 16.60 2.62 12.95
C ASP A 354 17.67 1.63 13.37
N LEU A 355 17.68 0.46 12.75
CA LEU A 355 18.59 -0.64 13.08
C LEU A 355 20.07 -0.32 12.87
N GLU A 356 20.38 0.79 12.19
CA GLU A 356 21.75 1.24 11.98
C GLU A 356 22.27 2.13 13.11
N GLN A 357 21.38 2.58 14.01
CA GLN A 357 21.79 3.33 15.20
C GLN A 357 22.13 2.37 16.35
N PRO A 358 23.24 2.62 17.05
CA PRO A 358 23.54 1.86 18.25
C PRO A 358 22.38 1.97 19.25
N ASP A 359 22.06 0.87 19.91
CA ASP A 359 21.05 0.78 20.98
C ASP A 359 19.59 1.08 20.58
N ALA A 360 19.31 1.23 19.28
CA ALA A 360 17.95 1.54 18.78
C ALA A 360 16.88 0.53 19.25
N LEU A 361 17.25 -0.72 19.50
CA LEU A 361 16.38 -1.77 20.00
C LEU A 361 16.44 -1.94 21.53
N ALA A 362 17.38 -1.27 22.22
CA ALA A 362 17.56 -1.34 23.67
C ALA A 362 16.71 -0.31 24.43
N GLU A 363 16.29 0.77 23.77
CA GLU A 363 15.32 1.70 24.34
C GLU A 363 13.96 1.01 24.44
N GLU A 364 13.23 1.24 25.56
CA GLU A 364 11.88 0.71 25.75
C GLU A 364 11.08 0.90 24.45
N HIS A 365 10.66 -0.20 23.87
CA HIS A 365 10.03 -0.22 22.54
C HIS A 365 8.80 0.69 22.60
N THR A 366 8.89 1.86 21.97
CA THR A 366 7.70 2.66 21.67
C THR A 366 6.75 1.74 20.94
N ASP A 367 5.56 1.53 21.49
CA ASP A 367 4.58 0.69 20.82
C ASP A 367 4.23 1.32 19.47
N VAL A 368 4.88 0.84 18.41
CA VAL A 368 4.71 1.36 17.04
C VAL A 368 3.27 1.24 16.53
N ARG A 369 2.45 0.47 17.25
CA ARG A 369 1.01 0.35 16.96
C ARG A 369 0.23 1.60 17.34
N VAL A 370 0.72 2.40 18.28
CA VAL A 370 0.02 3.59 18.77
C VAL A 370 0.64 4.86 18.16
N ALA A 371 -0.16 5.62 17.43
CA ALA A 371 0.30 6.88 16.88
C ALA A 371 0.61 7.89 18.00
N PRO A 372 1.86 8.35 18.15
CA PRO A 372 2.15 9.46 19.05
C PRO A 372 1.43 10.71 18.57
N ALA A 373 1.09 11.61 19.50
CA ALA A 373 0.38 12.85 19.20
C ALA A 373 1.09 13.73 18.13
N THR A 374 2.38 13.50 17.91
CA THR A 374 3.20 14.21 16.91
C THR A 374 3.03 13.69 15.48
N LEU A 375 2.66 12.41 15.31
CA LEU A 375 2.61 11.77 13.99
C LEU A 375 1.46 12.28 13.12
N GLY A 376 0.25 12.36 13.65
CA GLY A 376 -0.92 12.81 12.89
C GLY A 376 -0.72 14.19 12.25
N PRO A 377 -0.34 15.22 13.00
CA PRO A 377 -0.02 16.54 12.45
C PRO A 377 1.12 16.51 11.43
N LEU A 378 2.16 15.68 11.62
CA LEU A 378 3.24 15.51 10.64
C LEU A 378 2.72 14.95 9.33
N VAL A 379 1.96 13.85 9.38
CA VAL A 379 1.38 13.18 8.20
C VAL A 379 0.45 14.14 7.45
N ARG A 380 -0.42 14.89 8.14
CA ARG A 380 -1.27 15.91 7.52
C ARG A 380 -0.48 17.05 6.89
N THR A 381 0.61 17.49 7.52
CA THR A 381 1.50 18.52 6.96
C THR A 381 2.21 18.04 5.70
N VAL A 382 2.76 16.83 5.71
CA VAL A 382 3.37 16.20 4.53
C VAL A 382 2.31 16.00 3.44
N GLY A 383 1.12 15.49 3.80
CA GLY A 383 -0.02 15.30 2.91
C GLY A 383 -0.48 16.60 2.26
N TYR A 384 -0.59 17.69 3.03
CA TYR A 384 -0.85 19.01 2.49
C TYR A 384 0.24 19.44 1.50
N CYS A 385 1.49 19.26 1.85
CA CYS A 385 2.60 19.56 0.94
C CYS A 385 2.56 18.71 -0.33
N MET A 386 2.06 17.48 -0.29
CA MET A 386 1.84 16.64 -1.47
C MET A 386 0.68 17.18 -2.32
N GLN A 387 -0.48 17.43 -1.73
CA GLN A 387 -1.75 17.70 -2.44
C GLN A 387 -2.48 18.96 -1.92
N SER A 388 -1.77 20.07 -1.86
CA SER A 388 -2.29 21.34 -1.33
C SER A 388 -3.56 21.88 -2.03
N ARG A 389 -3.82 21.44 -3.27
CA ARG A 389 -5.01 21.86 -4.02
C ARG A 389 -6.25 21.04 -3.66
N LEU A 390 -6.07 19.80 -3.25
CA LEU A 390 -7.16 18.92 -2.83
C LEU A 390 -7.54 19.16 -1.37
N HIS A 391 -6.56 19.54 -0.54
CA HIS A 391 -6.75 19.75 0.89
C HIS A 391 -6.44 21.18 1.35
N PRO A 392 -7.07 22.23 0.78
CA PRO A 392 -6.78 23.62 1.13
C PRO A 392 -7.04 23.94 2.61
N ALA A 393 -7.97 23.22 3.23
CA ALA A 393 -8.31 23.38 4.65
C ALA A 393 -7.16 23.01 5.60
N LEU A 394 -6.22 22.15 5.18
CA LEU A 394 -5.07 21.76 6.00
C LEU A 394 -3.96 22.85 6.03
N ARG A 395 -4.07 23.91 5.24
CA ARG A 395 -3.03 24.95 5.15
C ARG A 395 -2.68 25.59 6.50
N PRO A 396 -3.66 26.06 7.31
CA PRO A 396 -3.34 26.71 8.60
C PRO A 396 -2.58 25.77 9.55
N GLU A 397 -3.00 24.49 9.63
CA GLU A 397 -2.33 23.48 10.44
C GLU A 397 -0.89 23.23 9.95
N ALA A 398 -0.72 23.06 8.64
CA ALA A 398 0.60 22.84 8.05
C ALA A 398 1.55 24.04 8.27
N GLU A 399 1.05 25.28 8.17
CA GLU A 399 1.84 26.49 8.46
C GLU A 399 2.24 26.58 9.93
N ALA A 400 1.34 26.26 10.85
CA ALA A 400 1.63 26.25 12.28
C ALA A 400 2.66 25.16 12.60
N TRP A 401 2.44 23.93 12.14
CA TRP A 401 3.37 22.83 12.37
C TRP A 401 4.78 23.14 11.85
N LEU A 402 4.90 23.63 10.62
CA LEU A 402 6.20 23.98 10.03
C LEU A 402 6.89 25.15 10.78
N ARG A 403 6.14 26.06 11.37
CA ARG A 403 6.70 27.17 12.15
C ARG A 403 7.30 26.68 13.46
N ASP A 404 6.63 25.71 14.08
CA ASP A 404 6.94 25.29 15.44
C ASP A 404 7.85 24.04 15.50
N ARG A 405 7.85 23.20 14.45
CA ARG A 405 8.46 21.87 14.45
C ARG A 405 9.46 21.60 13.32
N LEU A 406 9.68 22.56 12.42
CA LEU A 406 10.66 22.39 11.34
C LEU A 406 12.08 22.66 11.86
N ASP A 407 12.78 21.60 12.20
CA ASP A 407 14.14 21.63 12.76
C ASP A 407 15.06 20.62 12.06
N ALA A 408 16.25 20.36 12.60
CA ALA A 408 17.22 19.42 12.06
C ALA A 408 16.69 17.98 12.01
N THR A 409 15.76 17.62 12.91
CA THR A 409 15.23 16.25 13.02
C THR A 409 14.06 16.00 12.08
N THR A 410 13.34 17.04 11.65
CA THR A 410 12.10 16.94 10.85
C THR A 410 12.22 17.46 9.42
N GLN A 411 13.26 18.27 9.14
CA GLN A 411 13.42 18.92 7.82
C GLN A 411 13.55 17.92 6.64
N HIS A 412 14.01 16.71 6.88
CA HIS A 412 14.19 15.69 5.84
C HIS A 412 12.86 15.18 5.26
N TYR A 413 11.72 15.35 5.94
CA TYR A 413 10.40 15.05 5.39
C TYR A 413 9.99 16.04 4.29
N PHE A 414 10.61 17.21 4.23
CA PHE A 414 10.22 18.30 3.35
C PHE A 414 11.33 18.67 2.37
N LYS A 415 10.94 18.94 1.13
CA LYS A 415 11.87 19.52 0.14
C LYS A 415 11.72 21.05 0.15
N ARG A 416 12.80 21.75 0.41
CA ARG A 416 12.82 23.24 0.48
C ARG A 416 12.15 23.89 -0.73
N ARG A 417 12.39 23.36 -1.95
CA ARG A 417 11.74 23.86 -3.17
C ARG A 417 10.22 23.71 -3.14
N ARG A 418 9.71 22.61 -2.52
CA ARG A 418 8.28 22.39 -2.37
C ARG A 418 7.67 23.40 -1.41
N LEU A 419 8.26 23.60 -0.23
CA LEU A 419 7.82 24.59 0.73
C LEU A 419 7.82 25.99 0.10
N GLN A 420 8.89 26.35 -0.65
CA GLN A 420 8.97 27.61 -1.37
C GLN A 420 7.84 27.79 -2.39
N SER A 421 7.53 26.73 -3.17
CA SER A 421 6.46 26.77 -4.18
C SER A 421 5.08 27.01 -3.58
N LEU A 422 4.87 26.51 -2.36
CA LEU A 422 3.62 26.65 -1.60
C LEU A 422 3.59 27.90 -0.70
N THR A 423 4.68 28.63 -0.61
CA THR A 423 4.85 29.80 0.27
C THR A 423 4.68 29.42 1.75
N LEU A 424 5.30 28.33 2.14
CA LEU A 424 5.27 27.81 3.52
C LEU A 424 6.56 28.16 4.29
N PRO A 425 6.51 28.14 5.64
CA PRO A 425 7.70 28.24 6.47
C PRO A 425 8.79 27.26 6.03
N GLY A 426 10.07 27.64 6.16
CA GLY A 426 11.22 26.81 5.72
C GLY A 426 11.55 26.90 4.23
N GLY A 427 10.66 27.45 3.39
CA GLY A 427 10.91 27.57 1.94
C GLY A 427 11.88 28.68 1.55
N GLY A 428 12.09 29.69 2.41
CA GLY A 428 12.90 30.86 2.12
C GLY A 428 12.27 31.83 1.10
N PRO A 429 12.93 32.96 0.80
CA PRO A 429 12.40 33.94 -0.13
C PRO A 429 12.29 33.38 -1.55
N ARG A 430 11.27 33.83 -2.27
CA ARG A 430 11.10 33.46 -3.70
C ARG A 430 12.19 34.14 -4.53
N THR A 431 13.00 33.36 -5.21
CA THR A 431 13.89 33.91 -6.23
C THR A 431 13.08 34.48 -7.39
N THR A 432 13.53 35.61 -7.95
CA THR A 432 12.85 36.39 -9.02
C THR A 432 12.51 35.53 -10.25
N ALA A 433 13.28 34.48 -10.54
CA ALA A 433 13.04 33.54 -11.63
C ALA A 433 11.71 32.74 -11.52
N VAL A 434 11.23 32.49 -10.30
CA VAL A 434 9.95 31.81 -10.06
C VAL A 434 8.77 32.76 -10.28
N ARG A 435 8.97 34.06 -10.02
CA ARG A 435 7.98 35.11 -10.32
C ARG A 435 7.74 35.22 -11.83
N LEU A 436 8.80 35.24 -12.65
CA LEU A 436 8.68 35.36 -14.11
C LEU A 436 7.92 34.16 -14.75
N ARG A 437 8.21 32.93 -14.33
CA ARG A 437 7.50 31.75 -14.86
C ARG A 437 6.01 31.72 -14.53
N ARG A 438 5.60 32.28 -13.39
CA ARG A 438 4.19 32.34 -13.00
C ARG A 438 3.43 33.46 -13.74
N THR A 439 4.09 34.57 -14.03
CA THR A 439 3.54 35.67 -14.84
C THR A 439 3.36 35.21 -16.30
N VAL A 440 4.35 34.54 -16.89
CA VAL A 440 4.28 33.97 -18.25
C VAL A 440 3.21 32.87 -18.36
N ARG A 441 2.99 32.09 -17.32
CA ARG A 441 1.94 31.06 -17.31
C ARG A 441 0.53 31.66 -17.15
N ARG A 442 0.39 32.76 -16.41
CA ARG A 442 -0.87 33.52 -16.30
C ARG A 442 -1.22 34.23 -17.60
N THR A 443 -0.25 34.85 -18.27
CA THR A 443 -0.46 35.50 -19.58
C THR A 443 -0.78 34.50 -20.69
N ARG A 444 -0.24 33.28 -20.66
CA ARG A 444 -0.63 32.22 -21.61
C ARG A 444 -2.05 31.68 -21.37
N SER A 445 -2.52 31.65 -20.12
CA SER A 445 -3.90 31.21 -19.82
C SER A 445 -4.96 32.26 -20.12
N THR A 446 -4.57 33.53 -20.23
CA THR A 446 -5.47 34.64 -20.61
C THR A 446 -5.48 34.94 -22.12
N LEU A 447 -4.52 34.41 -22.85
CA LEU A 447 -4.41 34.64 -24.33
C LEU A 447 -4.82 33.42 -25.17
N GLY A 448 -5.39 32.35 -24.55
CA GLY A 448 -6.09 31.29 -25.30
C GLY A 448 -5.22 30.51 -26.30
N PHE A 449 -3.92 30.27 -26.01
CA PHE A 449 -3.03 29.39 -26.78
C PHE A 449 -2.59 28.17 -25.95
#